data_596bca492b9446255145ee0b4bc82a74
#
_entry.id   596bca492b9446255145ee0b4bc82a74
#
_cell.length_a   1.000
_cell.length_b   1.000
_cell.length_c   1.000
_cell.angle_alpha   90.00
_cell.angle_beta   90.00
_cell.angle_gamma   90.00
#
_symmetry.space_group_name_H-M   'P 1'
#
loop_
_entity.id
_entity.type
_entity.pdbx_description
1 polymer ?
#
loop_
_entity_poly.entity_id
_entity_poly.type
_entity_poly.pdbx_seq_one_letter_code
_entity_poly.pdbx_strand_id
1 'polypeptide(L)'
;MAFGRITGWAIDLPERILTNDELSQMVDTSDEWIKERSGISSRHIDGKVSEMSTNAGKAALEKAGVKPEEIDLFILATTTADKVVPATSTIVQNNLGLSCGAFDLNAACSGFVYGLVTAMQFADSGMEKILLIGSDSLSTFTDWEDRTTCVLFGDGAGAVVIERTSDQPCFLGWYLMADGSAADLLYCEHGGKIVMHGQEVFRRAVIAMENAANTAMEKAGVTSDDISLVVPHQANVRIIDAAMKRLGIANEKAALVMDKTGNTSAASIPLALIDSIDSGRVKQDDLLLLVGFGAGMTSAAAVVRWNSEGN
;
A
#
# COMPACT_ATOMS: atom_id res chain seq x y z
N MET A 1 10.55 -6.93 17.85
CA MET A 1 11.47 -6.24 16.91
C MET A 1 11.93 -7.29 15.92
N ALA A 2 11.77 -7.05 14.63
CA ALA A 2 12.14 -8.01 13.61
C ALA A 2 13.36 -7.54 12.83
N PHE A 3 14.18 -8.51 12.40
CA PHE A 3 15.48 -8.31 11.77
C PHE A 3 15.40 -8.41 10.25
N GLY A 4 14.32 -7.91 9.64
CA GLY A 4 14.21 -7.78 8.19
C GLY A 4 14.45 -6.35 7.73
N ARG A 5 15.14 -6.17 6.60
CA ARG A 5 15.34 -4.88 5.94
C ARG A 5 14.87 -4.93 4.49
N ILE A 6 14.47 -3.80 3.96
CA ILE A 6 14.11 -3.67 2.54
C ILE A 6 15.39 -3.38 1.75
N THR A 7 15.73 -4.26 0.79
CA THR A 7 16.96 -4.18 -0.02
C THR A 7 16.70 -3.93 -1.49
N GLY A 8 15.48 -4.20 -1.97
CA GLY A 8 15.05 -3.91 -3.34
C GLY A 8 13.63 -3.42 -3.37
N TRP A 9 13.31 -2.56 -4.33
CA TRP A 9 11.99 -1.98 -4.49
C TRP A 9 11.77 -1.53 -5.93
N ALA A 10 10.52 -1.63 -6.39
CA ALA A 10 10.09 -1.11 -7.68
C ALA A 10 8.57 -0.92 -7.73
N ILE A 11 8.12 -0.13 -8.69
CA ILE A 11 6.70 0.07 -8.99
C ILE A 11 6.39 -0.36 -10.42
N ASP A 12 5.11 -0.65 -10.66
CA ASP A 12 4.56 -0.77 -12.00
C ASP A 12 3.17 -0.11 -12.04
N LEU A 13 2.94 0.71 -13.06
CA LEU A 13 1.69 1.40 -13.30
C LEU A 13 1.23 1.11 -14.73
N PRO A 14 -0.06 0.87 -14.98
CA PRO A 14 -0.58 0.73 -16.34
C PRO A 14 -0.27 1.94 -17.21
N GLU A 15 -0.11 1.73 -18.52
CA GLU A 15 0.17 2.82 -19.46
C GLU A 15 -1.02 3.78 -19.62
N ARG A 16 -2.26 3.27 -19.50
CA ARG A 16 -3.48 4.07 -19.67
C ARG A 16 -3.68 5.01 -18.48
N ILE A 17 -3.59 6.31 -18.74
CA ILE A 17 -3.89 7.37 -17.78
C ILE A 17 -5.29 7.90 -18.09
N LEU A 18 -6.14 7.97 -17.06
CA LEU A 18 -7.45 8.62 -17.10
C LEU A 18 -7.36 9.94 -16.33
N THR A 19 -7.54 11.04 -17.05
CA THR A 19 -7.51 12.40 -16.47
C THR A 19 -8.85 12.81 -15.90
N ASN A 20 -8.86 13.86 -15.07
CA ASN A 20 -10.11 14.44 -14.58
C ASN A 20 -10.94 15.06 -15.71
N ASP A 21 -10.29 15.59 -16.75
CA ASP A 21 -10.96 16.15 -17.92
C ASP A 21 -11.72 15.06 -18.72
N GLU A 22 -11.12 13.87 -18.85
CA GLU A 22 -11.80 12.72 -19.46
C GLU A 22 -12.98 12.24 -18.60
N LEU A 23 -12.82 12.18 -17.27
CA LEU A 23 -13.92 11.85 -16.35
C LEU A 23 -15.07 12.84 -16.43
N SER A 24 -14.81 14.12 -16.67
CA SER A 24 -15.84 15.13 -16.83
C SER A 24 -16.71 14.94 -18.08
N GLN A 25 -16.26 14.11 -19.04
CA GLN A 25 -17.07 13.72 -20.19
C GLN A 25 -17.96 12.49 -19.89
N MET A 26 -17.67 11.78 -18.79
CA MET A 26 -18.38 10.55 -18.42
C MET A 26 -19.44 10.81 -17.35
N VAL A 27 -19.14 11.66 -16.36
CA VAL A 27 -20.01 11.99 -15.23
C VAL A 27 -20.00 13.49 -14.94
N ASP A 28 -21.03 13.99 -14.26
CA ASP A 28 -21.16 15.40 -13.87
C ASP A 28 -20.15 15.79 -12.80
N THR A 29 -18.91 16.14 -13.21
CA THR A 29 -17.80 16.52 -12.36
C THR A 29 -16.88 17.54 -13.06
N SER A 30 -15.85 18.04 -12.35
CA SER A 30 -14.79 18.87 -12.93
C SER A 30 -13.43 18.57 -12.29
N ASP A 31 -12.34 18.91 -12.96
CA ASP A 31 -10.98 18.80 -12.44
C ASP A 31 -10.83 19.51 -11.08
N GLU A 32 -11.35 20.73 -10.97
CA GLU A 32 -11.30 21.52 -9.74
C GLU A 32 -12.03 20.81 -8.59
N TRP A 33 -13.25 20.30 -8.86
CA TRP A 33 -14.05 19.60 -7.86
C TRP A 33 -13.34 18.32 -7.35
N ILE A 34 -12.75 17.54 -8.26
CA ILE A 34 -12.03 16.31 -7.89
C ILE A 34 -10.79 16.64 -7.07
N LYS A 35 -9.96 17.60 -7.52
CA LYS A 35 -8.75 18.03 -6.82
C LYS A 35 -9.04 18.57 -5.42
N GLU A 36 -10.03 19.46 -5.29
CA GLU A 36 -10.42 20.01 -3.99
C GLU A 36 -10.87 18.92 -3.00
N ARG A 37 -11.56 17.88 -3.49
CA ARG A 37 -12.16 16.83 -2.68
C ARG A 37 -11.21 15.69 -2.35
N SER A 38 -10.34 15.33 -3.27
CA SER A 38 -9.51 14.13 -3.17
C SER A 38 -8.01 14.39 -3.25
N GLY A 39 -7.58 15.48 -3.90
CA GLY A 39 -6.20 15.74 -4.26
C GLY A 39 -5.76 15.05 -5.56
N ILE A 40 -6.66 14.33 -6.26
CA ILE A 40 -6.33 13.49 -7.42
C ILE A 40 -6.47 14.30 -8.71
N SER A 41 -5.43 14.27 -9.55
CA SER A 41 -5.42 14.89 -10.89
C SER A 41 -5.61 13.87 -12.01
N SER A 42 -5.06 12.66 -11.81
CA SER A 42 -5.16 11.55 -12.76
C SER A 42 -5.05 10.21 -12.04
N ARG A 43 -5.35 9.13 -12.75
CA ARG A 43 -5.17 7.76 -12.27
C ARG A 43 -4.79 6.86 -13.43
N HIS A 44 -4.03 5.81 -13.14
CA HIS A 44 -3.76 4.74 -14.08
C HIS A 44 -4.87 3.70 -14.00
N ILE A 45 -5.32 3.18 -15.14
CA ILE A 45 -6.41 2.21 -15.25
C ILE A 45 -6.09 1.11 -16.27
N ASP A 46 -6.98 0.10 -16.35
CA ASP A 46 -6.86 -1.04 -17.25
C ASP A 46 -5.65 -1.94 -16.96
N GLY A 47 -5.17 -1.91 -15.70
CA GLY A 47 -4.13 -2.80 -15.22
C GLY A 47 -4.65 -4.21 -14.95
N LYS A 48 -3.71 -5.17 -14.93
CA LYS A 48 -3.97 -6.53 -14.48
C LYS A 48 -3.01 -6.87 -13.37
N VAL A 49 -3.54 -7.37 -12.24
CA VAL A 49 -2.75 -7.59 -11.02
C VAL A 49 -1.56 -8.50 -11.27
N SER A 50 -1.73 -9.62 -12.00
CA SER A 50 -0.62 -10.53 -12.29
C SER A 50 0.48 -9.90 -13.15
N GLU A 51 0.12 -9.03 -14.10
CA GLU A 51 1.08 -8.37 -15.00
C GLU A 51 1.86 -7.28 -14.25
N MET A 52 1.16 -6.36 -13.58
CA MET A 52 1.77 -5.31 -12.77
C MET A 52 2.66 -5.88 -11.68
N SER A 53 2.17 -6.92 -10.96
CA SER A 53 2.97 -7.57 -9.91
C SER A 53 4.21 -8.27 -10.47
N THR A 54 4.13 -8.89 -11.64
CA THR A 54 5.29 -9.52 -12.30
C THR A 54 6.34 -8.46 -12.65
N ASN A 55 5.93 -7.33 -13.25
CA ASN A 55 6.84 -6.26 -13.65
C ASN A 55 7.51 -5.62 -12.43
N ALA A 56 6.72 -5.22 -11.43
CA ALA A 56 7.25 -4.63 -10.19
C ALA A 56 8.16 -5.61 -9.43
N GLY A 57 7.75 -6.89 -9.31
CA GLY A 57 8.54 -7.92 -8.64
C GLY A 57 9.87 -8.17 -9.32
N LYS A 58 9.89 -8.28 -10.65
CA LYS A 58 11.12 -8.45 -11.43
C LYS A 58 12.10 -7.30 -11.19
N ALA A 59 11.63 -6.06 -11.32
CA ALA A 59 12.48 -4.88 -11.12
C ALA A 59 12.97 -4.75 -9.66
N ALA A 60 12.15 -5.13 -8.67
CA ALA A 60 12.56 -5.14 -7.26
C ALA A 60 13.67 -6.19 -6.99
N LEU A 61 13.56 -7.40 -7.57
CA LEU A 61 14.58 -8.43 -7.48
C LEU A 61 15.90 -7.98 -8.14
N GLU A 62 15.83 -7.37 -9.32
CA GLU A 62 16.99 -6.81 -10.02
C GLU A 62 17.68 -5.73 -9.18
N LYS A 63 16.91 -4.83 -8.56
CA LYS A 63 17.44 -3.77 -7.69
C LYS A 63 18.10 -4.33 -6.42
N ALA A 64 17.54 -5.40 -5.84
CA ALA A 64 18.12 -6.09 -4.70
C ALA A 64 19.37 -6.92 -5.07
N GLY A 65 19.60 -7.21 -6.35
CA GLY A 65 20.60 -8.16 -6.79
C GLY A 65 20.30 -9.61 -6.38
N VAL A 66 19.01 -9.92 -6.12
CA VAL A 66 18.53 -11.23 -5.65
C VAL A 66 17.96 -12.02 -6.83
N LYS A 67 18.40 -13.27 -6.94
CA LYS A 67 17.88 -14.16 -7.98
C LYS A 67 16.54 -14.77 -7.56
N PRO A 68 15.66 -15.11 -8.53
CA PRO A 68 14.36 -15.71 -8.24
C PRO A 68 14.42 -16.96 -7.34
N GLU A 69 15.39 -17.82 -7.56
CA GLU A 69 15.59 -19.07 -6.80
C GLU A 69 16.02 -18.85 -5.34
N GLU A 70 16.43 -17.64 -4.96
CA GLU A 70 16.85 -17.29 -3.60
C GLU A 70 15.69 -16.82 -2.73
N ILE A 71 14.49 -16.61 -3.31
CA ILE A 71 13.30 -16.18 -2.54
C ILE A 71 12.69 -17.38 -1.82
N ASP A 72 12.55 -17.25 -0.51
CA ASP A 72 11.96 -18.28 0.38
C ASP A 72 10.45 -18.20 0.46
N LEU A 73 9.86 -17.00 0.25
CA LEU A 73 8.44 -16.75 0.35
C LEU A 73 8.02 -15.57 -0.54
N PHE A 74 6.86 -15.71 -1.20
CA PHE A 74 6.21 -14.61 -1.91
C PHE A 74 4.83 -14.31 -1.32
N ILE A 75 4.58 -13.05 -0.97
CA ILE A 75 3.30 -12.54 -0.45
C ILE A 75 2.77 -11.48 -1.42
N LEU A 76 1.56 -11.69 -1.93
CA LEU A 76 0.84 -10.71 -2.74
C LEU A 76 -0.32 -10.13 -1.94
N ALA A 77 -0.21 -8.87 -1.52
CA ALA A 77 -1.33 -8.15 -0.92
C ALA A 77 -2.23 -7.59 -2.04
N THR A 78 -3.42 -8.15 -2.17
CA THR A 78 -4.41 -7.76 -3.19
C THR A 78 -5.83 -8.02 -2.74
N THR A 79 -6.76 -7.19 -3.19
CA THR A 79 -8.22 -7.39 -3.06
C THR A 79 -8.89 -7.62 -4.41
N THR A 80 -8.14 -7.47 -5.50
CA THR A 80 -8.61 -7.55 -6.89
C THR A 80 -7.91 -8.68 -7.66
N ALA A 81 -7.76 -9.84 -7.01
CA ALA A 81 -7.14 -11.01 -7.60
C ALA A 81 -7.68 -11.31 -9.01
N ASP A 82 -6.81 -11.71 -9.95
CA ASP A 82 -7.20 -12.02 -11.35
C ASP A 82 -8.28 -13.10 -11.44
N LYS A 83 -8.28 -14.02 -10.47
CA LYS A 83 -9.22 -15.14 -10.39
C LYS A 83 -9.59 -15.43 -8.94
N VAL A 84 -10.74 -16.03 -8.74
CA VAL A 84 -11.11 -16.57 -7.42
C VAL A 84 -10.20 -17.75 -7.05
N VAL A 85 -9.84 -18.59 -8.02
CA VAL A 85 -8.94 -19.76 -7.92
C VAL A 85 -8.24 -19.95 -9.27
N PRO A 86 -6.93 -20.16 -9.32
CA PRO A 86 -5.97 -20.15 -8.20
C PRO A 86 -5.66 -18.74 -7.70
N ALA A 87 -4.93 -18.62 -6.58
CA ALA A 87 -4.41 -17.38 -6.09
C ALA A 87 -3.52 -16.68 -7.15
N THR A 88 -3.63 -15.36 -7.30
CA THR A 88 -2.86 -14.59 -8.29
C THR A 88 -1.35 -14.67 -8.03
N SER A 89 -0.96 -14.76 -6.75
CA SER A 89 0.44 -14.97 -6.36
C SER A 89 1.07 -16.21 -7.01
N THR A 90 0.31 -17.28 -7.24
CA THR A 90 0.86 -18.48 -7.91
C THR A 90 1.16 -18.24 -9.38
N ILE A 91 0.40 -17.35 -10.04
CA ILE A 91 0.64 -16.94 -11.42
C ILE A 91 1.90 -16.07 -11.49
N VAL A 92 2.00 -15.08 -10.59
CA VAL A 92 3.15 -14.18 -10.49
C VAL A 92 4.43 -14.95 -10.12
N GLN A 93 4.33 -15.88 -9.18
CA GLN A 93 5.41 -16.78 -8.78
C GLN A 93 6.01 -17.52 -9.98
N ASN A 94 5.15 -18.11 -10.82
CA ASN A 94 5.58 -18.79 -12.04
C ASN A 94 6.20 -17.81 -13.07
N ASN A 95 5.59 -16.63 -13.27
CA ASN A 95 6.09 -15.63 -14.21
C ASN A 95 7.48 -15.10 -13.81
N LEU A 96 7.75 -14.97 -12.52
CA LEU A 96 9.04 -14.54 -11.99
C LEU A 96 10.06 -15.68 -11.91
N GLY A 97 9.65 -16.94 -12.11
CA GLY A 97 10.54 -18.11 -11.98
C GLY A 97 10.90 -18.42 -10.52
N LEU A 98 10.08 -18.01 -9.54
CA LEU A 98 10.31 -18.34 -8.13
C LEU A 98 10.02 -19.83 -7.90
N SER A 99 10.68 -20.43 -6.89
CA SER A 99 10.48 -21.82 -6.49
C SER A 99 10.00 -21.98 -5.04
N CYS A 100 9.45 -20.91 -4.48
CA CYS A 100 9.00 -20.84 -3.09
C CYS A 100 7.47 -20.94 -2.95
N GLY A 101 7.00 -20.99 -1.68
CA GLY A 101 5.59 -20.82 -1.35
C GLY A 101 5.07 -19.43 -1.72
N ALA A 102 3.81 -19.34 -2.19
CA ALA A 102 3.17 -18.08 -2.54
C ALA A 102 1.70 -18.07 -2.12
N PHE A 103 1.21 -16.93 -1.63
CA PHE A 103 -0.20 -16.75 -1.28
C PHE A 103 -0.65 -15.30 -1.45
N ASP A 104 -1.97 -15.13 -1.72
CA ASP A 104 -2.62 -13.83 -1.69
C ASP A 104 -3.04 -13.50 -0.25
N LEU A 105 -2.82 -12.24 0.16
CA LEU A 105 -3.27 -11.70 1.43
C LEU A 105 -4.28 -10.59 1.16
N ASN A 106 -5.49 -10.70 1.69
CA ASN A 106 -6.52 -9.69 1.57
C ASN A 106 -6.80 -9.02 2.91
N ALA A 107 -6.40 -7.75 3.02
CA ALA A 107 -6.79 -6.82 4.09
C ALA A 107 -7.13 -5.45 3.48
N ALA A 108 -7.70 -5.45 2.29
CA ALA A 108 -8.05 -4.28 1.50
C ALA A 108 -6.88 -3.27 1.42
N CYS A 109 -7.15 -1.98 1.54
CA CYS A 109 -6.13 -0.94 1.43
C CYS A 109 -5.04 -0.98 2.52
N SER A 110 -5.26 -1.71 3.63
CA SER A 110 -4.23 -1.99 4.64
C SER A 110 -3.32 -3.17 4.27
N GLY A 111 -3.60 -3.85 3.15
CA GLY A 111 -3.01 -5.13 2.75
C GLY A 111 -1.49 -5.11 2.72
N PHE A 112 -0.87 -4.04 2.21
CA PHE A 112 0.60 -3.96 2.18
C PHE A 112 1.22 -3.97 3.59
N VAL A 113 0.66 -3.22 4.55
CA VAL A 113 1.18 -3.20 5.93
C VAL A 113 0.94 -4.54 6.62
N TYR A 114 -0.23 -5.18 6.40
CA TYR A 114 -0.49 -6.55 6.87
C TYR A 114 0.54 -7.54 6.27
N GLY A 115 0.82 -7.42 4.98
CA GLY A 115 1.83 -8.22 4.29
C GLY A 115 3.23 -7.98 4.84
N LEU A 116 3.59 -6.71 5.12
CA LEU A 116 4.88 -6.34 5.70
C LEU A 116 5.06 -6.94 7.10
N VAL A 117 4.05 -6.82 7.97
CA VAL A 117 4.06 -7.46 9.30
C VAL A 117 4.23 -8.96 9.16
N THR A 118 3.49 -9.60 8.25
CA THR A 118 3.56 -11.04 8.00
C THR A 118 4.96 -11.45 7.52
N ALA A 119 5.52 -10.73 6.55
CA ALA A 119 6.87 -11.00 6.03
C ALA A 119 7.93 -10.88 7.12
N MET A 120 7.85 -9.84 7.96
CA MET A 120 8.79 -9.64 9.06
C MET A 120 8.71 -10.76 10.12
N GLN A 121 7.51 -11.33 10.38
CA GLN A 121 7.40 -12.49 11.29
C GLN A 121 8.02 -13.75 10.67
N PHE A 122 7.89 -13.95 9.35
CA PHE A 122 8.57 -15.05 8.66
C PHE A 122 10.09 -14.87 8.64
N ALA A 123 10.59 -13.65 8.44
CA ALA A 123 12.03 -13.36 8.56
C ALA A 123 12.55 -13.65 9.97
N ASP A 124 11.81 -13.27 11.02
CA ASP A 124 12.15 -13.61 12.42
C ASP A 124 12.17 -15.13 12.67
N SER A 125 11.32 -15.89 11.98
CA SER A 125 11.29 -17.36 12.08
C SER A 125 12.41 -18.07 11.28
N GLY A 126 13.22 -17.31 10.52
CA GLY A 126 14.41 -17.83 9.85
C GLY A 126 14.36 -17.84 8.32
N MET A 127 13.33 -17.29 7.68
CA MET A 127 13.35 -17.08 6.23
C MET A 127 14.30 -15.93 5.89
N GLU A 128 15.17 -16.14 4.92
CA GLU A 128 16.25 -15.19 4.60
C GLU A 128 15.79 -14.11 3.62
N LYS A 129 14.97 -14.46 2.62
CA LYS A 129 14.54 -13.54 1.56
C LYS A 129 13.07 -13.69 1.24
N ILE A 130 12.33 -12.59 1.33
CA ILE A 130 10.88 -12.56 1.11
C ILE A 130 10.57 -11.48 0.08
N LEU A 131 9.78 -11.82 -0.94
CA LEU A 131 9.19 -10.85 -1.86
C LEU A 131 7.79 -10.48 -1.34
N LEU A 132 7.54 -9.19 -1.13
CA LEU A 132 6.23 -8.65 -0.82
C LEU A 132 5.79 -7.67 -1.91
N ILE A 133 4.60 -7.87 -2.44
CA ILE A 133 4.00 -6.98 -3.44
C ILE A 133 2.62 -6.54 -2.94
N GLY A 134 2.33 -5.24 -3.03
CA GLY A 134 0.98 -4.71 -2.94
C GLY A 134 0.51 -4.32 -4.33
N SER A 135 -0.60 -4.88 -4.81
CA SER A 135 -1.10 -4.64 -6.17
C SER A 135 -2.62 -4.75 -6.23
N ASP A 136 -3.25 -3.75 -6.83
CA ASP A 136 -4.69 -3.79 -7.09
C ASP A 136 -5.03 -3.16 -8.46
N SER A 137 -6.11 -3.66 -9.06
CA SER A 137 -6.76 -3.15 -10.27
C SER A 137 -8.19 -2.72 -9.91
N LEU A 138 -8.32 -1.59 -9.20
CA LEU A 138 -9.62 -1.11 -8.73
C LEU A 138 -10.50 -0.59 -9.87
N SER A 139 -9.91 -0.23 -11.03
CA SER A 139 -10.67 0.18 -12.22
C SER A 139 -11.67 -0.88 -12.67
N THR A 140 -11.37 -2.17 -12.45
CA THR A 140 -12.23 -3.32 -12.75
C THR A 140 -13.53 -3.32 -11.93
N PHE A 141 -13.44 -2.88 -10.66
CA PHE A 141 -14.58 -2.83 -9.73
C PHE A 141 -15.22 -1.45 -9.62
N THR A 142 -14.66 -0.44 -10.28
CA THR A 142 -15.20 0.92 -10.28
C THR A 142 -16.50 0.99 -11.09
N ASP A 143 -17.53 1.60 -10.51
CA ASP A 143 -18.72 2.01 -11.25
C ASP A 143 -18.44 3.36 -11.91
N TRP A 144 -18.23 3.35 -13.22
CA TRP A 144 -17.88 4.55 -13.98
C TRP A 144 -19.06 5.53 -14.16
N GLU A 145 -20.28 5.15 -13.76
CA GLU A 145 -21.46 6.01 -13.73
C GLU A 145 -21.68 6.67 -12.36
N ASP A 146 -21.04 6.14 -11.29
CA ASP A 146 -21.11 6.72 -9.95
C ASP A 146 -20.00 7.76 -9.74
N ARG A 147 -20.35 9.05 -9.89
CA ARG A 147 -19.42 10.17 -9.66
C ARG A 147 -18.83 10.23 -8.26
N THR A 148 -19.40 9.55 -7.29
CA THR A 148 -18.90 9.59 -5.89
C THR A 148 -17.72 8.67 -5.66
N THR A 149 -17.52 7.68 -6.52
CA THR A 149 -16.48 6.66 -6.41
C THR A 149 -15.53 6.64 -7.61
N CYS A 150 -16.01 6.82 -8.86
CA CYS A 150 -15.18 6.71 -10.06
C CYS A 150 -14.03 7.72 -10.13
N VAL A 151 -14.13 8.83 -9.42
CA VAL A 151 -13.10 9.88 -9.35
C VAL A 151 -11.90 9.51 -8.48
N LEU A 152 -11.97 8.41 -7.72
CA LEU A 152 -10.99 8.09 -6.68
C LEU A 152 -9.98 7.02 -7.12
N PHE A 153 -10.45 5.93 -7.71
CA PHE A 153 -9.70 4.68 -7.82
C PHE A 153 -8.79 4.63 -9.04
N GLY A 154 -7.65 3.96 -8.86
CA GLY A 154 -6.68 3.66 -9.89
C GLY A 154 -6.03 2.29 -9.65
N ASP A 155 -5.16 1.90 -10.57
CA ASP A 155 -4.48 0.61 -10.61
C ASP A 155 -2.97 0.81 -10.43
N GLY A 156 -2.30 -0.18 -9.84
CA GLY A 156 -0.86 -0.15 -9.70
C GLY A 156 -0.31 -1.31 -8.87
N ALA A 157 1.00 -1.44 -8.88
CA ALA A 157 1.75 -2.37 -8.06
C ALA A 157 3.00 -1.71 -7.48
N GLY A 158 3.32 -2.06 -6.22
CA GLY A 158 4.59 -1.75 -5.61
C GLY A 158 5.17 -2.97 -4.92
N ALA A 159 6.42 -3.29 -5.19
CA ALA A 159 7.13 -4.47 -4.73
C ALA A 159 8.31 -4.10 -3.84
N VAL A 160 8.57 -4.89 -2.81
CA VAL A 160 9.77 -4.81 -1.99
C VAL A 160 10.36 -6.20 -1.78
N VAL A 161 11.69 -6.29 -1.80
CA VAL A 161 12.46 -7.45 -1.34
C VAL A 161 12.88 -7.19 0.09
N ILE A 162 12.60 -8.13 0.97
CA ILE A 162 12.94 -8.09 2.39
C ILE A 162 14.00 -9.17 2.63
N GLU A 163 15.17 -8.75 3.11
CA GLU A 163 16.23 -9.66 3.51
C GLU A 163 16.39 -9.65 5.03
N ARG A 164 16.59 -10.85 5.60
CA ARG A 164 16.89 -10.98 7.01
C ARG A 164 18.24 -10.35 7.32
N THR A 165 18.35 -9.65 8.43
CA THR A 165 19.59 -9.03 8.91
C THR A 165 19.88 -9.46 10.34
N SER A 166 21.16 -9.54 10.72
CA SER A 166 21.61 -9.79 12.10
C SER A 166 22.03 -8.51 12.83
N ASP A 167 22.13 -7.37 12.14
CA ASP A 167 22.81 -6.17 12.65
C ASP A 167 21.95 -5.42 13.67
N GLN A 168 20.84 -4.87 13.23
CA GLN A 168 19.90 -4.17 14.08
C GLN A 168 18.47 -4.38 13.61
N PRO A 169 17.48 -4.35 14.51
CA PRO A 169 16.10 -4.46 14.11
C PRO A 169 15.69 -3.23 13.29
N CYS A 170 15.16 -3.48 12.09
CA CYS A 170 14.61 -2.43 11.23
C CYS A 170 13.09 -2.30 11.41
N PHE A 171 12.40 -3.32 11.90
CA PHE A 171 10.97 -3.33 12.15
C PHE A 171 10.71 -3.18 13.66
N LEU A 172 10.33 -1.97 14.08
CA LEU A 172 10.38 -1.58 15.50
C LEU A 172 9.07 -1.78 16.24
N GLY A 173 7.95 -1.50 15.60
CA GLY A 173 6.63 -1.64 16.21
C GLY A 173 5.54 -1.70 15.16
N TRP A 174 4.44 -2.37 15.48
CA TRP A 174 3.32 -2.53 14.55
C TRP A 174 1.98 -2.72 15.25
N TYR A 175 0.92 -2.45 14.49
CA TYR A 175 -0.46 -2.65 14.90
C TYR A 175 -1.29 -3.15 13.72
N LEU A 176 -2.13 -4.16 13.97
CA LEU A 176 -3.14 -4.67 13.03
C LEU A 176 -4.48 -4.74 13.73
N MET A 177 -5.55 -4.31 13.07
CA MET A 177 -6.91 -4.31 13.60
C MET A 177 -7.93 -4.52 12.48
N ALA A 178 -9.00 -5.24 12.77
CA ALA A 178 -10.19 -5.34 11.94
C ALA A 178 -11.45 -5.09 12.77
N ASP A 179 -12.37 -4.28 12.24
CA ASP A 179 -13.69 -3.99 12.81
C ASP A 179 -14.77 -4.45 11.83
N GLY A 180 -15.23 -5.69 11.97
CA GLY A 180 -16.27 -6.28 11.12
C GLY A 180 -17.64 -5.61 11.26
N SER A 181 -17.88 -4.80 12.30
CA SER A 181 -19.14 -4.05 12.42
C SER A 181 -19.30 -2.95 11.37
N ALA A 182 -18.23 -2.63 10.64
CA ALA A 182 -18.19 -1.61 9.60
C ALA A 182 -18.12 -2.21 8.17
N ALA A 183 -18.35 -3.51 8.01
CA ALA A 183 -18.20 -4.21 6.72
C ALA A 183 -19.06 -3.59 5.61
N ASP A 184 -20.27 -3.17 5.93
CA ASP A 184 -21.23 -2.61 4.96
C ASP A 184 -20.96 -1.14 4.57
N LEU A 185 -19.89 -0.52 5.10
CA LEU A 185 -19.57 0.88 4.78
C LEU A 185 -18.74 1.04 3.51
N LEU A 186 -17.94 0.04 3.17
CA LEU A 186 -17.12 -0.02 1.97
C LEU A 186 -16.94 -1.48 1.57
N TYR A 187 -17.55 -1.88 0.49
CA TYR A 187 -17.54 -3.26 0.03
C TYR A 187 -17.69 -3.40 -1.49
N CYS A 188 -17.42 -4.58 -1.98
CA CYS A 188 -17.72 -5.00 -3.35
C CYS A 188 -18.20 -6.46 -3.30
N GLU A 189 -19.41 -6.71 -3.77
CA GLU A 189 -19.95 -8.05 -3.90
C GLU A 189 -19.26 -8.81 -5.05
N HIS A 190 -19.29 -10.15 -5.01
CA HIS A 190 -18.76 -10.96 -6.10
C HIS A 190 -19.42 -10.61 -7.44
N GLY A 191 -18.59 -10.12 -8.38
CA GLY A 191 -19.05 -9.66 -9.69
C GLY A 191 -19.77 -8.31 -9.67
N GLY A 192 -19.77 -7.62 -8.54
CA GLY A 192 -20.36 -6.31 -8.33
C GLY A 192 -19.39 -5.15 -8.56
N LYS A 193 -19.82 -3.98 -8.12
CA LYS A 193 -19.07 -2.73 -8.13
C LYS A 193 -18.83 -2.24 -6.70
N ILE A 194 -17.84 -1.39 -6.50
CA ILE A 194 -17.52 -0.81 -5.20
C ILE A 194 -18.67 0.08 -4.74
N VAL A 195 -19.16 -0.19 -3.53
CA VAL A 195 -20.13 0.63 -2.80
C VAL A 195 -19.45 1.28 -1.61
N MET A 196 -19.60 2.61 -1.45
CA MET A 196 -18.93 3.35 -0.39
C MET A 196 -19.85 4.39 0.26
N HIS A 197 -19.98 4.31 1.58
CA HIS A 197 -20.61 5.35 2.41
C HIS A 197 -19.56 6.40 2.84
N GLY A 198 -19.14 7.25 1.89
CA GLY A 198 -17.94 8.07 1.98
C GLY A 198 -17.81 8.94 3.25
N GLN A 199 -18.91 9.53 3.78
CA GLN A 199 -18.85 10.35 4.99
C GLN A 199 -18.51 9.53 6.23
N GLU A 200 -19.08 8.34 6.36
CA GLU A 200 -18.83 7.47 7.51
C GLU A 200 -17.45 6.82 7.41
N VAL A 201 -17.06 6.40 6.20
CA VAL A 201 -15.70 5.91 5.91
C VAL A 201 -14.66 6.97 6.30
N PHE A 202 -14.87 8.24 5.91
CA PHE A 202 -13.97 9.35 6.28
C PHE A 202 -13.76 9.46 7.79
N ARG A 203 -14.85 9.50 8.57
CA ARG A 203 -14.78 9.65 10.03
C ARG A 203 -14.02 8.51 10.69
N ARG A 204 -14.34 7.27 10.29
CA ARG A 204 -13.72 6.07 10.84
C ARG A 204 -12.26 5.95 10.41
N ALA A 205 -11.94 6.27 9.17
CA ALA A 205 -10.59 6.23 8.63
C ALA A 205 -9.61 7.09 9.43
N VAL A 206 -9.97 8.35 9.71
CA VAL A 206 -9.12 9.28 10.48
C VAL A 206 -8.82 8.73 11.89
N ILE A 207 -9.84 8.21 12.57
CA ILE A 207 -9.69 7.64 13.91
C ILE A 207 -8.87 6.34 13.87
N ALA A 208 -9.12 5.49 12.87
CA ALA A 208 -8.41 4.22 12.71
C ALA A 208 -6.92 4.43 12.43
N MET A 209 -6.58 5.40 11.56
CA MET A 209 -5.19 5.74 11.26
C MET A 209 -4.47 6.32 12.49
N GLU A 210 -5.11 7.23 13.24
CA GLU A 210 -4.55 7.79 14.47
C GLU A 210 -4.27 6.69 15.50
N ASN A 211 -5.24 5.83 15.77
CA ASN A 211 -5.08 4.74 16.74
C ASN A 211 -3.99 3.74 16.32
N ALA A 212 -3.98 3.36 15.05
CA ALA A 212 -2.97 2.43 14.54
C ALA A 212 -1.56 3.03 14.64
N ALA A 213 -1.39 4.28 14.21
CA ALA A 213 -0.12 4.99 14.26
C ALA A 213 0.41 5.14 15.70
N ASN A 214 -0.43 5.64 16.62
CA ASN A 214 -0.05 5.82 18.02
C ASN A 214 0.35 4.49 18.67
N THR A 215 -0.41 3.42 18.43
CA THR A 215 -0.10 2.09 19.00
C THR A 215 1.20 1.52 18.41
N ALA A 216 1.45 1.72 17.11
CA ALA A 216 2.70 1.26 16.50
C ALA A 216 3.91 2.04 17.03
N MET A 217 3.80 3.37 17.19
CA MET A 217 4.84 4.21 17.77
C MET A 217 5.11 3.86 19.24
N GLU A 218 4.07 3.66 20.04
CA GLU A 218 4.20 3.21 21.44
C GLU A 218 5.00 1.89 21.54
N LYS A 219 4.64 0.89 20.71
CA LYS A 219 5.35 -0.40 20.67
C LYS A 219 6.79 -0.27 20.17
N ALA A 220 7.06 0.70 19.30
CA ALA A 220 8.39 1.01 18.83
C ALA A 220 9.24 1.79 19.85
N GLY A 221 8.62 2.35 20.89
CA GLY A 221 9.27 3.21 21.89
C GLY A 221 9.66 4.58 21.32
N VAL A 222 8.90 5.10 20.35
CA VAL A 222 9.16 6.38 19.67
C VAL A 222 7.93 7.29 19.77
N THR A 223 8.14 8.58 19.53
CA THR A 223 7.12 9.62 19.50
C THR A 223 6.91 10.17 18.09
N SER A 224 5.89 11.00 17.90
CA SER A 224 5.64 11.70 16.63
C SER A 224 6.82 12.59 16.18
N ASP A 225 7.60 13.12 17.11
CA ASP A 225 8.75 13.97 16.81
C ASP A 225 9.90 13.17 16.18
N ASP A 226 10.03 11.88 16.52
CA ASP A 226 11.07 10.99 16.01
C ASP A 226 10.79 10.52 14.59
N ILE A 227 9.52 10.63 14.09
CA ILE A 227 9.14 10.19 12.75
C ILE A 227 9.69 11.15 11.69
N SER A 228 10.51 10.63 10.79
CA SER A 228 11.07 11.37 9.65
C SER A 228 10.05 11.52 8.52
N LEU A 229 9.31 10.45 8.21
CA LEU A 229 8.32 10.40 7.13
C LEU A 229 7.13 9.53 7.52
N VAL A 230 5.93 10.01 7.23
CA VAL A 230 4.71 9.20 7.28
C VAL A 230 4.35 8.76 5.86
N VAL A 231 4.14 7.47 5.66
CA VAL A 231 3.71 6.86 4.39
C VAL A 231 2.26 6.37 4.56
N PRO A 232 1.27 7.25 4.35
CA PRO A 232 -0.13 6.91 4.54
C PRO A 232 -0.70 6.20 3.33
N HIS A 233 -1.75 5.41 3.51
CA HIS A 233 -2.62 4.98 2.44
C HIS A 233 -3.15 6.19 1.66
N GLN A 234 -3.07 6.15 0.34
CA GLN A 234 -3.37 7.24 -0.59
C GLN A 234 -4.87 7.27 -0.96
N ALA A 235 -5.75 7.35 0.04
CA ALA A 235 -7.20 7.34 -0.20
C ALA A 235 -7.75 8.70 -0.64
N ASN A 236 -7.35 9.75 0.09
CA ASN A 236 -7.88 11.10 -0.05
C ASN A 236 -7.01 12.06 0.76
N VAL A 237 -6.57 13.16 0.16
CA VAL A 237 -5.71 14.15 0.84
C VAL A 237 -6.32 14.67 2.14
N ARG A 238 -7.65 14.88 2.18
CA ARG A 238 -8.33 15.38 3.38
C ARG A 238 -8.31 14.40 4.55
N ILE A 239 -8.31 13.10 4.28
CA ILE A 239 -8.14 12.05 5.32
C ILE A 239 -6.72 12.12 5.85
N ILE A 240 -5.73 12.23 4.96
CA ILE A 240 -4.31 12.31 5.33
C ILE A 240 -4.06 13.55 6.18
N ASP A 241 -4.51 14.74 5.74
CA ASP A 241 -4.36 15.99 6.48
C ASP A 241 -4.99 15.91 7.89
N ALA A 242 -6.19 15.34 7.98
CA ALA A 242 -6.87 15.16 9.25
C ALA A 242 -6.11 14.20 10.18
N ALA A 243 -5.58 13.10 9.66
CA ALA A 243 -4.77 12.14 10.42
C ALA A 243 -3.44 12.77 10.89
N MET A 244 -2.70 13.44 9.98
CA MET A 244 -1.45 14.14 10.31
C MET A 244 -1.65 15.16 11.42
N LYS A 245 -2.72 15.97 11.32
CA LYS A 245 -3.08 16.96 12.37
C LYS A 245 -3.33 16.29 13.72
N ARG A 246 -4.02 15.15 13.75
CA ARG A 246 -4.32 14.43 15.01
C ARG A 246 -3.07 13.78 15.62
N LEU A 247 -2.14 13.34 14.77
CA LEU A 247 -0.84 12.80 15.19
C LEU A 247 0.14 13.88 15.66
N GLY A 248 -0.16 15.16 15.40
CA GLY A 248 0.76 16.26 15.69
C GLY A 248 1.99 16.28 14.79
N ILE A 249 1.91 15.64 13.61
CA ILE A 249 3.00 15.57 12.64
C ILE A 249 2.73 16.55 11.49
N ALA A 250 3.73 17.31 11.10
CA ALA A 250 3.62 18.30 10.03
C ALA A 250 3.31 17.63 8.67
N ASN A 251 2.42 18.25 7.87
CA ASN A 251 1.96 17.68 6.59
C ASN A 251 3.10 17.45 5.58
N GLU A 252 4.18 18.22 5.65
CA GLU A 252 5.37 18.09 4.79
C GLU A 252 6.08 16.73 5.00
N LYS A 253 5.86 16.10 6.15
CA LYS A 253 6.35 14.75 6.43
C LYS A 253 5.45 13.65 5.83
N ALA A 254 4.32 13.95 5.22
CA ALA A 254 3.52 12.95 4.51
C ALA A 254 4.09 12.65 3.11
N ALA A 255 4.17 11.38 2.77
CA ALA A 255 4.43 10.93 1.40
C ALA A 255 3.12 10.99 0.60
N LEU A 256 3.11 11.67 -0.53
CA LEU A 256 1.93 11.83 -1.38
C LEU A 256 2.27 11.51 -2.83
N VAL A 257 1.46 10.63 -3.46
CA VAL A 257 1.54 10.28 -4.88
C VAL A 257 0.16 10.19 -5.53
N MET A 258 -0.91 10.31 -4.73
CA MET A 258 -2.28 10.13 -5.21
C MET A 258 -2.70 11.13 -6.28
N ASP A 259 -2.03 12.26 -6.38
CA ASP A 259 -2.28 13.25 -7.42
C ASP A 259 -2.10 12.67 -8.83
N LYS A 260 -1.24 11.68 -8.99
CA LYS A 260 -0.91 11.00 -10.25
C LYS A 260 -1.48 9.59 -10.34
N THR A 261 -1.62 8.90 -9.21
CA THR A 261 -1.96 7.47 -9.20
C THR A 261 -3.42 7.19 -8.86
N GLY A 262 -4.13 8.16 -8.25
CA GLY A 262 -5.38 7.88 -7.58
C GLY A 262 -5.19 6.97 -6.36
N ASN A 263 -6.30 6.43 -5.87
CA ASN A 263 -6.30 5.41 -4.81
C ASN A 263 -6.11 4.02 -5.42
N THR A 264 -4.94 3.44 -5.24
CA THR A 264 -4.55 2.12 -5.74
C THR A 264 -4.62 1.02 -4.67
N SER A 265 -5.45 1.21 -3.62
CA SER A 265 -5.66 0.24 -2.53
C SER A 265 -4.35 -0.28 -1.91
N ALA A 266 -4.07 -1.60 -1.96
CA ALA A 266 -2.88 -2.18 -1.35
C ALA A 266 -1.56 -1.70 -2.00
N ALA A 267 -1.57 -1.23 -3.24
CA ALA A 267 -0.40 -0.66 -3.90
C ALA A 267 -0.05 0.75 -3.40
N SER A 268 -0.99 1.49 -2.82
CA SER A 268 -0.85 2.92 -2.52
C SER A 268 0.30 3.26 -1.57
N ILE A 269 0.48 2.46 -0.52
CA ILE A 269 1.57 2.64 0.45
C ILE A 269 2.94 2.34 -0.19
N PRO A 270 3.17 1.21 -0.86
CA PRO A 270 4.45 0.97 -1.49
C PRO A 270 4.75 1.95 -2.63
N LEU A 271 3.76 2.42 -3.39
CA LEU A 271 3.97 3.48 -4.39
C LEU A 271 4.50 4.78 -3.74
N ALA A 272 3.88 5.23 -2.65
CA ALA A 272 4.29 6.44 -1.93
C ALA A 272 5.65 6.27 -1.23
N LEU A 273 5.93 5.08 -0.69
CA LEU A 273 7.22 4.75 -0.11
C LEU A 273 8.34 4.82 -1.14
N ILE A 274 8.15 4.16 -2.28
CA ILE A 274 9.16 4.05 -3.33
C ILE A 274 9.41 5.40 -4.00
N ASP A 275 8.37 6.19 -4.29
CA ASP A 275 8.52 7.58 -4.77
C ASP A 275 9.36 8.41 -3.79
N SER A 276 9.12 8.27 -2.49
CA SER A 276 9.87 9.00 -1.45
C SER A 276 11.33 8.54 -1.34
N ILE A 277 11.62 7.26 -1.56
CA ILE A 277 12.99 6.73 -1.59
C ILE A 277 13.71 7.26 -2.84
N ASP A 278 13.11 7.08 -4.01
CA ASP A 278 13.74 7.43 -5.30
C ASP A 278 13.90 8.94 -5.48
N SER A 279 13.05 9.75 -4.84
CA SER A 279 13.20 11.22 -4.78
C SER A 279 14.20 11.71 -3.72
N GLY A 280 14.81 10.81 -2.93
CA GLY A 280 15.79 11.12 -1.89
C GLY A 280 15.21 11.76 -0.62
N ARG A 281 13.91 11.66 -0.40
CA ARG A 281 13.25 12.10 0.85
C ARG A 281 13.54 11.16 2.02
N VAL A 282 13.84 9.89 1.74
CA VAL A 282 14.20 8.88 2.73
C VAL A 282 15.71 8.72 2.80
N LYS A 283 16.26 8.80 4.00
CA LYS A 283 17.68 8.68 4.27
C LYS A 283 17.95 7.51 5.22
N GLN A 284 19.21 7.06 5.23
CA GLN A 284 19.69 6.05 6.16
C GLN A 284 19.30 6.42 7.61
N ASP A 285 18.80 5.43 8.36
CA ASP A 285 18.35 5.51 9.75
C ASP A 285 17.06 6.34 9.99
N ASP A 286 16.41 6.88 8.95
CA ASP A 286 15.10 7.52 9.09
C ASP A 286 14.06 6.57 9.67
N LEU A 287 13.22 7.09 10.56
CA LEU A 287 12.05 6.38 11.06
C LEU A 287 10.83 6.68 10.20
N LEU A 288 10.34 5.64 9.55
CA LEU A 288 9.19 5.69 8.65
C LEU A 288 7.97 5.12 9.38
N LEU A 289 6.85 5.85 9.34
CA LEU A 289 5.56 5.38 9.84
C LEU A 289 4.67 5.04 8.64
N LEU A 290 4.53 3.75 8.32
CA LEU A 290 3.57 3.27 7.33
C LEU A 290 2.22 3.11 8.01
N VAL A 291 1.15 3.70 7.46
CA VAL A 291 -0.17 3.63 8.09
C VAL A 291 -1.29 3.55 7.05
N GLY A 292 -2.21 2.63 7.24
CA GLY A 292 -3.34 2.41 6.34
C GLY A 292 -4.63 2.07 7.06
N PHE A 293 -5.72 2.27 6.33
CA PHE A 293 -7.03 1.72 6.63
C PHE A 293 -7.65 1.20 5.34
N GLY A 294 -8.63 0.32 5.46
CA GLY A 294 -9.29 -0.27 4.31
C GLY A 294 -10.68 -0.78 4.63
N ALA A 295 -11.34 -1.34 3.63
CA ALA A 295 -12.61 -2.03 3.81
C ALA A 295 -12.53 -3.10 4.90
N GLY A 296 -13.66 -3.33 5.59
CA GLY A 296 -13.77 -4.32 6.63
C GLY A 296 -14.31 -3.79 7.96
N MET A 297 -13.96 -2.69 8.65
CA MET A 297 -12.78 -1.90 8.29
C MET A 297 -11.51 -2.54 8.86
N THR A 298 -10.47 -2.56 8.03
CA THR A 298 -9.14 -2.91 8.52
C THR A 298 -8.33 -1.65 8.80
N SER A 299 -7.40 -1.71 9.74
CA SER A 299 -6.38 -0.68 9.95
C SER A 299 -5.04 -1.30 10.34
N ALA A 300 -3.97 -0.67 9.92
CA ALA A 300 -2.63 -1.15 10.19
C ALA A 300 -1.63 -0.01 10.25
N ALA A 301 -0.61 -0.16 11.08
CA ALA A 301 0.56 0.72 11.07
C ALA A 301 1.83 -0.06 11.39
N ALA A 302 2.95 0.44 10.88
CA ALA A 302 4.27 -0.11 11.16
C ALA A 302 5.29 1.03 11.26
N VAL A 303 6.18 0.96 12.26
CA VAL A 303 7.35 1.82 12.37
C VAL A 303 8.56 1.04 11.88
N VAL A 304 9.17 1.54 10.81
CA VAL A 304 10.33 0.94 10.15
C VAL A 304 11.51 1.91 10.22
N ARG A 305 12.66 1.42 10.66
CA ARG A 305 13.94 2.12 10.49
C ARG A 305 14.45 1.82 9.09
N TRP A 306 14.67 2.84 8.30
CA TRP A 306 15.20 2.68 6.96
C TRP A 306 16.69 2.31 7.03
N ASN A 307 17.02 1.14 6.52
CA ASN A 307 18.38 0.65 6.37
C ASN A 307 18.46 -0.18 5.09
N SER A 308 18.82 0.48 3.97
CA SER A 308 18.98 -0.18 2.67
C SER A 308 20.41 -0.64 2.41
N GLU A 309 21.40 -0.07 3.13
CA GLU A 309 22.80 -0.42 3.02
C GLU A 309 23.17 -1.41 4.14
N GLY A 310 23.74 -2.56 3.79
CA GLY A 310 24.39 -3.44 4.76
C GLY A 310 25.67 -2.78 5.28
N ASN A 311 25.94 -2.88 6.59
CA ASN A 311 27.24 -2.53 7.16
C ASN A 311 28.35 -3.44 6.61
#